data_ae3c83e8ce0d626a6915c83335a8c79f
#
_entry.id   ae3c83e8ce0d626a6915c83335a8c79f
#
_cell.length_a   1.000
_cell.length_b   1.000
_cell.length_c   1.000
_cell.angle_alpha   90.00
_cell.angle_beta   90.00
_cell.angle_gamma   90.00
#
_symmetry.space_group_name_H-M   'P 1'
#
loop_
_entity.id
_entity.type
_entity.pdbx_description
1 polymer ?
#
loop_
_entity_poly.entity_id
_entity_poly.type
_entity_poly.pdbx_seq_one_letter_code
_entity_poly.pdbx_strand_id
1 'polypeptide(L)'
;MSFFSALRRKPEEEDLYEDYEESYAYEDEGQDWASEGVQPIHSVADMQIVLVASQEYKDASKIADLLRDMKFVVLNLAKTERDVARRLLDFVSGVIYTEDGHIMKVATNVYVVAPYFVDLLGAPGESDELYF
;
A
#
# COMPACT_ATOMS: atom_id res chain seq x y z
N MET A 1 -2.96 -22.07 -19.19
CA MET A 1 -3.28 -20.92 -20.02
C MET A 1 -2.57 -19.71 -19.47
N SER A 2 -1.78 -19.06 -20.29
CA SER A 2 -1.14 -17.82 -19.85
C SER A 2 -2.16 -16.68 -19.83
N PHE A 3 -2.01 -15.77 -18.91
CA PHE A 3 -2.79 -14.54 -18.79
C PHE A 3 -2.88 -13.76 -20.12
N PHE A 4 -1.81 -13.79 -20.92
CA PHE A 4 -1.75 -13.13 -22.22
C PHE A 4 -2.59 -13.79 -23.33
N SER A 5 -2.89 -15.09 -23.23
CA SER A 5 -3.76 -15.73 -24.20
C SER A 5 -5.24 -15.42 -23.99
N ALA A 6 -5.63 -15.10 -22.75
CA ALA A 6 -6.97 -14.62 -22.42
C ALA A 6 -7.22 -13.19 -22.95
N LEU A 7 -6.19 -12.35 -22.96
CA LEU A 7 -6.26 -10.98 -23.49
C LEU A 7 -6.39 -10.89 -25.03
N ARG A 8 -6.12 -11.98 -25.75
CA ARG A 8 -6.20 -12.01 -27.22
C ARG A 8 -7.57 -12.41 -27.77
N ARG A 9 -8.50 -12.77 -26.92
CA ARG A 9 -9.86 -13.15 -27.35
C ARG A 9 -10.72 -11.90 -27.47
N LYS A 10 -10.80 -11.40 -28.68
CA LYS A 10 -11.56 -10.19 -29.03
C LYS A 10 -13.09 -10.31 -29.08
N PRO A 11 -13.73 -11.47 -29.18
CA PRO A 11 -15.20 -11.47 -29.29
C PRO A 11 -15.96 -11.42 -28.00
N GLU A 12 -15.27 -11.35 -26.86
CA GLU A 12 -15.91 -11.40 -25.53
C GLU A 12 -15.75 -10.08 -24.74
N GLU A 13 -15.41 -9.00 -25.43
CA GLU A 13 -15.34 -7.68 -24.79
C GLU A 13 -16.69 -7.21 -24.24
N GLU A 14 -17.79 -7.57 -24.89
CA GLU A 14 -19.14 -7.24 -24.42
C GLU A 14 -19.50 -8.03 -23.15
N ASP A 15 -19.13 -9.32 -23.07
CA ASP A 15 -19.38 -10.13 -21.89
C ASP A 15 -18.54 -9.69 -20.69
N LEU A 16 -17.34 -9.15 -20.93
CA LEU A 16 -16.48 -8.61 -19.89
C LEU A 16 -17.05 -7.33 -19.29
N TYR A 17 -17.66 -6.47 -20.11
CA TYR A 17 -18.28 -5.24 -19.64
C TYR A 17 -19.59 -5.52 -18.87
N GLU A 18 -20.36 -6.51 -19.31
CA GLU A 18 -21.57 -6.94 -18.58
C GLU A 18 -21.23 -7.52 -17.21
N ASP A 19 -20.18 -8.33 -17.08
CA ASP A 19 -19.71 -8.85 -15.81
C ASP A 19 -19.23 -7.74 -14.86
N TYR A 20 -18.57 -6.72 -15.38
CA TYR A 20 -18.16 -5.57 -14.58
C TYR A 20 -19.35 -4.72 -14.11
N GLU A 21 -20.34 -4.50 -14.97
CA GLU A 21 -21.54 -3.76 -14.60
C GLU A 21 -22.36 -4.52 -13.56
N GLU A 22 -22.50 -5.83 -13.66
CA GLU A 22 -23.17 -6.65 -12.64
C GLU A 22 -22.42 -6.63 -11.31
N SER A 23 -21.09 -6.66 -11.31
CA SER A 23 -20.33 -6.63 -10.07
C SER A 23 -20.44 -5.27 -9.36
N TYR A 24 -20.47 -4.18 -10.11
CA TYR A 24 -20.71 -2.85 -9.55
C TYR A 24 -22.15 -2.65 -9.10
N ALA A 25 -23.14 -3.24 -9.78
CA ALA A 25 -24.54 -3.17 -9.39
C ALA A 25 -24.82 -3.90 -8.07
N TYR A 26 -24.11 -4.97 -7.78
CA TYR A 26 -24.26 -5.71 -6.52
C TYR A 26 -23.69 -4.95 -5.32
N GLU A 27 -22.66 -4.16 -5.49
CA GLU A 27 -22.10 -3.33 -4.43
C GLU A 27 -22.98 -2.12 -4.13
N ASP A 28 -23.80 -1.67 -5.09
CA ASP A 28 -24.64 -0.49 -4.96
C ASP A 28 -26.00 -0.78 -4.30
N GLU A 29 -26.48 -2.02 -4.32
CA GLU A 29 -27.77 -2.38 -3.74
C GLU A 29 -27.76 -2.53 -2.20
N GLY A 30 -26.58 -2.60 -1.58
CA GLY A 30 -26.46 -2.87 -0.15
C GLY A 30 -26.09 -1.67 0.72
N GLN A 31 -25.65 -0.61 0.16
CA GLN A 31 -25.12 0.52 0.92
C GLN A 31 -25.51 1.84 0.32
N ASP A 32 -26.54 2.42 0.88
CA ASP A 32 -26.87 3.82 0.67
C ASP A 32 -25.87 4.72 1.41
N TRP A 33 -24.61 4.63 0.97
CA TRP A 33 -23.54 5.46 1.51
C TRP A 33 -23.63 6.93 1.07
N ALA A 34 -24.52 7.22 0.12
CA ALA A 34 -24.86 8.60 -0.23
C ALA A 34 -25.78 9.26 0.79
N SER A 35 -26.55 8.50 1.57
CA SER A 35 -27.45 9.04 2.60
C SER A 35 -26.81 9.16 3.97
N GLU A 36 -25.74 8.44 4.25
CA GLU A 36 -25.05 8.47 5.55
C GLU A 36 -23.92 9.50 5.64
N GLY A 37 -23.76 10.32 4.61
CA GLY A 37 -22.63 11.22 4.54
C GLY A 37 -21.34 10.40 4.38
N VAL A 38 -20.51 10.76 3.43
CA VAL A 38 -19.21 10.10 3.23
C VAL A 38 -18.46 10.12 4.55
N GLN A 39 -18.51 9.02 5.27
CA GLN A 39 -17.66 8.84 6.43
C GLN A 39 -16.23 8.91 5.92
N PRO A 40 -15.37 9.76 6.48
CA PRO A 40 -13.95 9.65 6.19
C PRO A 40 -13.55 8.23 6.55
N ILE A 41 -13.11 7.47 5.56
CA ILE A 41 -12.74 6.06 5.69
C ILE A 41 -11.65 5.89 6.75
N HIS A 42 -10.95 6.97 7.06
CA HIS A 42 -9.86 6.98 8.03
C HIS A 42 -9.98 8.23 8.92
N SER A 43 -10.54 8.04 10.11
CA SER A 43 -10.44 9.06 11.15
C SER A 43 -9.07 8.95 11.84
N VAL A 44 -8.59 10.04 12.40
CA VAL A 44 -7.34 10.04 13.19
C VAL A 44 -7.42 9.04 14.34
N ALA A 45 -8.62 8.79 14.87
CA ALA A 45 -8.86 7.81 15.94
C ALA A 45 -8.58 6.36 15.49
N ASP A 46 -8.71 6.07 14.20
CA ASP A 46 -8.47 4.74 13.65
C ASP A 46 -7.04 4.55 13.14
N MET A 47 -6.24 5.60 13.14
CA MET A 47 -4.86 5.52 12.70
C MET A 47 -4.02 4.79 13.74
N GLN A 48 -3.33 3.76 13.29
CA GLN A 48 -2.39 3.01 14.11
C GLN A 48 -0.98 3.18 13.56
N ILE A 49 -0.04 3.39 14.46
CA ILE A 49 1.39 3.40 14.16
C ILE A 49 1.96 2.05 14.59
N VAL A 50 2.50 1.32 13.64
CA VAL A 50 3.06 0.00 13.87
C VAL A 50 4.58 0.05 13.74
N LEU A 51 5.27 -0.36 14.78
CA LEU A 51 6.72 -0.46 14.78
C LEU A 51 7.11 -1.87 14.31
N VAL A 52 7.84 -1.95 13.21
CA VAL A 52 8.28 -3.22 12.63
C VAL A 52 9.81 -3.26 12.61
N ALA A 53 10.38 -4.26 13.26
CA ALA A 53 11.79 -4.61 13.12
C ALA A 53 11.87 -5.91 12.32
N SER A 54 12.33 -5.83 11.09
CA SER A 54 12.46 -6.98 10.19
C SER A 54 13.89 -7.46 10.12
N GLN A 55 14.09 -8.74 10.01
CA GLN A 55 15.39 -9.36 9.78
C GLN A 55 15.40 -10.25 8.53
N GLU A 56 14.23 -10.66 8.07
CA GLU A 56 14.09 -11.59 6.97
C GLU A 56 13.16 -11.08 5.87
N TYR A 57 13.43 -11.45 4.65
CA TYR A 57 12.59 -11.06 3.51
C TYR A 57 11.15 -11.60 3.61
N LYS A 58 10.94 -12.71 4.29
CA LYS A 58 9.58 -13.27 4.49
C LYS A 58 8.64 -12.32 5.24
N ASP A 59 9.18 -11.35 5.97
CA ASP A 59 8.38 -10.33 6.66
C ASP A 59 7.73 -9.33 5.69
N ALA A 60 8.17 -9.31 4.43
CA ALA A 60 7.67 -8.39 3.41
C ALA A 60 6.15 -8.47 3.23
N SER A 61 5.59 -9.68 3.24
CA SER A 61 4.14 -9.85 3.11
C SER A 61 3.35 -9.28 4.29
N LYS A 62 3.88 -9.42 5.50
CA LYS A 62 3.25 -8.85 6.71
C LYS A 62 3.27 -7.33 6.67
N ILE A 63 4.39 -6.76 6.22
CA ILE A 63 4.51 -5.31 6.05
C ILE A 63 3.52 -4.83 4.99
N ALA A 64 3.42 -5.55 3.86
CA ALA A 64 2.47 -5.23 2.81
C ALA A 64 1.02 -5.26 3.30
N ASP A 65 0.65 -6.23 4.12
CA ASP A 65 -0.69 -6.33 4.70
C ASP A 65 -1.00 -5.13 5.60
N LEU A 66 -0.03 -4.69 6.40
CA LEU A 66 -0.18 -3.48 7.23
C LEU A 66 -0.41 -2.24 6.36
N LEU A 67 0.33 -2.10 5.27
CA LEU A 67 0.20 -0.96 4.36
C LEU A 67 -1.14 -0.97 3.63
N ARG A 68 -1.62 -2.14 3.23
CA ARG A 68 -2.94 -2.30 2.62
C ARG A 68 -4.06 -1.97 3.61
N ASP A 69 -3.87 -2.25 4.88
CA ASP A 69 -4.78 -1.86 5.96
C ASP A 69 -4.64 -0.39 6.37
N MET A 70 -3.91 0.40 5.60
CA MET A 70 -3.70 1.83 5.83
C MET A 70 -3.06 2.16 7.18
N LYS A 71 -2.20 1.28 7.66
CA LYS A 71 -1.41 1.52 8.88
C LYS A 71 -0.21 2.40 8.56
N PHE A 72 0.16 3.21 9.53
CA PHE A 72 1.42 3.94 9.51
C PHE A 72 2.52 3.00 10.04
N VAL A 73 3.55 2.76 9.27
CA VAL A 73 4.61 1.81 9.64
C VAL A 73 5.93 2.54 9.85
N VAL A 74 6.55 2.28 10.98
CA VAL A 74 7.96 2.64 11.22
C VAL A 74 8.78 1.37 11.06
N LEU A 75 9.55 1.31 9.99
CA LEU A 75 10.32 0.13 9.59
C LEU A 75 11.76 0.28 10.03
N ASN A 76 12.18 -0.53 10.97
CA ASN A 76 13.55 -0.58 11.46
C ASN A 76 14.30 -1.75 10.84
N LEU A 77 15.29 -1.46 10.03
CA LEU A 77 16.13 -2.42 9.33
C LEU A 77 17.57 -2.48 9.90
N ALA A 78 17.77 -1.98 11.11
CA ALA A 78 19.10 -1.91 11.72
C ALA A 78 19.77 -3.28 11.89
N LYS A 79 18.98 -4.33 12.10
CA LYS A 79 19.46 -5.71 12.26
C LYS A 79 19.30 -6.56 10.99
N THR A 80 18.93 -5.94 9.89
CA THR A 80 18.70 -6.62 8.61
C THR A 80 19.98 -6.59 7.80
N GLU A 81 20.34 -7.73 7.21
CA GLU A 81 21.43 -7.77 6.23
C GLU A 81 21.14 -6.80 5.08
N ARG A 82 22.18 -6.17 4.57
CA ARG A 82 22.08 -5.09 3.57
C ARG A 82 21.28 -5.51 2.32
N ASP A 83 21.56 -6.68 1.79
CA ASP A 83 20.90 -7.16 0.56
C ASP A 83 19.42 -7.47 0.82
N VAL A 84 19.11 -8.05 1.98
CA VAL A 84 17.74 -8.29 2.42
C VAL A 84 16.99 -6.99 2.64
N ALA A 85 17.63 -6.02 3.30
CA ALA A 85 17.05 -4.68 3.53
C ALA A 85 16.70 -3.99 2.21
N ARG A 86 17.59 -4.05 1.22
CA ARG A 86 17.34 -3.48 -0.11
C ARG A 86 16.14 -4.13 -0.79
N ARG A 87 16.04 -5.46 -0.76
CA ARG A 87 14.90 -6.18 -1.33
C ARG A 87 13.59 -5.85 -0.62
N LEU A 88 13.61 -5.74 0.70
CA LEU A 88 12.46 -5.31 1.48
C LEU A 88 12.01 -3.90 1.09
N LEU A 89 12.94 -2.97 0.99
CA LEU A 89 12.64 -1.59 0.58
C LEU A 89 12.06 -1.50 -0.82
N ASP A 90 12.63 -2.25 -1.77
CA ASP A 90 12.12 -2.29 -3.13
C ASP A 90 10.67 -2.82 -3.17
N PHE A 91 10.40 -3.87 -2.43
CA PHE A 91 9.06 -4.44 -2.32
C PHE A 91 8.08 -3.47 -1.64
N VAL A 92 8.44 -2.94 -0.50
CA VAL A 92 7.62 -1.98 0.27
C VAL A 92 7.36 -0.72 -0.56
N SER A 93 8.37 -0.22 -1.25
CA SER A 93 8.22 0.93 -2.15
C SER A 93 7.20 0.68 -3.25
N GLY A 94 7.20 -0.51 -3.84
CA GLY A 94 6.22 -0.90 -4.84
C GLY A 94 4.80 -0.96 -4.27
N VAL A 95 4.63 -1.53 -3.09
CA VAL A 95 3.33 -1.61 -2.42
C VAL A 95 2.80 -0.23 -2.09
N ILE A 96 3.61 0.61 -1.45
CA ILE A 96 3.16 1.94 -1.03
C ILE A 96 2.90 2.87 -2.22
N TYR A 97 3.62 2.69 -3.30
CA TYR A 97 3.36 3.41 -4.54
C TYR A 97 1.95 3.12 -5.08
N THR A 98 1.53 1.86 -5.07
CA THR A 98 0.18 1.48 -5.51
C THR A 98 -0.92 1.98 -4.58
N GLU A 99 -0.61 2.21 -3.33
CA GLU A 99 -1.55 2.75 -2.32
C GLU A 99 -1.50 4.29 -2.25
N ASP A 100 -0.79 4.95 -3.14
CA ASP A 100 -0.59 6.41 -3.15
C ASP A 100 -0.01 6.97 -1.84
N GLY A 101 0.72 6.15 -1.13
CA GLY A 101 1.34 6.54 0.12
C GLY A 101 2.75 7.12 -0.05
N HIS A 102 3.42 7.30 1.05
CA HIS A 102 4.73 7.93 1.13
C HIS A 102 5.70 7.09 1.93
N ILE A 103 6.96 7.08 1.53
CA ILE A 103 8.05 6.47 2.27
C ILE A 103 9.20 7.45 2.41
N MET A 104 9.75 7.56 3.61
CA MET A 104 10.86 8.46 3.90
C MET A 104 11.85 7.81 4.85
N LYS A 105 13.14 7.95 4.56
CA LYS A 105 14.20 7.58 5.47
C LYS A 105 14.36 8.65 6.54
N VAL A 106 14.19 8.28 7.80
CA VAL A 106 14.26 9.21 8.94
C VAL A 106 15.55 9.09 9.75
N ALA A 107 16.20 7.97 9.66
CA ALA A 107 17.49 7.70 10.29
C ALA A 107 18.20 6.57 9.55
N THR A 108 19.44 6.27 9.93
CA THR A 108 20.15 5.12 9.36
C THR A 108 19.36 3.84 9.57
N ASN A 109 19.01 3.17 8.49
CA ASN A 109 18.21 1.93 8.47
C ASN A 109 16.81 2.04 9.10
N VAL A 110 16.27 3.25 9.26
CA VAL A 110 14.91 3.47 9.75
C VAL A 110 14.11 4.27 8.74
N TYR A 111 12.95 3.72 8.38
CA TYR A 111 12.07 4.27 7.37
C TYR A 111 10.68 4.45 7.93
N VAL A 112 10.03 5.53 7.53
CA VAL A 112 8.62 5.78 7.83
C VAL A 112 7.83 5.55 6.56
N VAL A 113 6.80 4.75 6.65
CA VAL A 113 5.89 4.46 5.56
C VAL A 113 4.49 4.88 5.98
N ALA A 114 3.93 5.82 5.26
CA ALA A 114 2.66 6.45 5.60
C ALA A 114 1.62 6.24 4.51
N PRO A 115 0.35 6.00 4.88
CA PRO A 115 -0.74 5.95 3.92
C PRO A 115 -0.99 7.33 3.26
N TYR A 116 -1.76 7.35 2.19
CA TYR A 116 -1.97 8.54 1.34
C TYR A 116 -2.52 9.77 2.10
N PHE A 117 -3.27 9.56 3.17
CA PHE A 117 -3.91 10.63 3.93
C PHE A 117 -3.01 11.22 5.04
N VAL A 118 -1.79 10.70 5.19
CA VAL A 118 -0.81 11.20 6.17
C VAL A 118 0.32 11.88 5.44
N ASP A 119 0.50 13.17 5.70
CA ASP A 119 1.63 13.92 5.16
C ASP A 119 2.87 13.73 6.03
N LEU A 120 3.99 13.45 5.40
CA LEU A 120 5.28 13.40 6.03
C LEU A 120 5.96 14.76 5.85
N LEU A 121 6.05 15.51 6.94
CA LEU A 121 6.70 16.81 6.96
C LEU A 121 8.03 16.72 7.70
N GLY A 122 9.03 17.39 7.18
CA GLY A 122 10.36 17.45 7.77
C GLY A 122 11.45 17.41 6.72
N ALA A 123 12.62 17.88 7.06
CA ALA A 123 13.79 17.72 6.22
C ALA A 123 14.34 16.30 6.43
N PRO A 124 14.41 15.47 5.40
CA PRO A 124 15.24 14.28 5.46
C PRO A 124 16.66 14.70 5.81
N GLY A 125 17.33 13.93 6.64
CA GLY A 125 18.75 14.18 6.96
C GLY A 125 19.61 14.22 5.68
N GLU A 126 20.87 14.54 5.81
CA GLU A 126 21.80 14.76 4.69
C GLU A 126 21.91 13.63 3.67
N SER A 127 21.29 12.50 3.88
CA SER A 127 21.12 11.45 2.91
C SER A 127 19.71 11.50 2.33
N ASP A 128 19.50 12.39 1.42
CA ASP A 128 18.25 12.70 0.72
C ASP A 128 17.66 11.53 -0.07
N GLU A 129 17.31 10.45 0.58
CA GLU A 129 16.61 9.37 -0.08
C GLU A 129 15.12 9.44 0.23
N LEU A 130 14.45 10.39 -0.42
CA LEU A 130 13.01 10.37 -0.60
C LEU A 130 12.69 9.35 -1.68
N TYR A 131 11.99 8.29 -1.32
CA TYR A 131 11.59 7.29 -2.30
C TYR A 131 10.32 7.69 -3.05
N PHE A 132 9.45 8.45 -2.42
CA PHE A 132 8.24 9.01 -3.07
C PHE A 132 7.74 10.27 -2.38
#